data_05f418c0469e0d4ea85f8b6f7143b1c6
#
_entry.id   05f418c0469e0d4ea85f8b6f7143b1c6
#
_cell.length_a   1.000
_cell.length_b   1.000
_cell.length_c   1.000
_cell.angle_alpha   90.00
_cell.angle_beta   90.00
_cell.angle_gamma   90.00
#
_symmetry.space_group_name_H-M   'P 1'
#
loop_
_entity.id
_entity.type
_entity.pdbx_description
1 polymer ?
#
loop_
_entity_poly.entity_id
_entity_poly.type
_entity_poly.pdbx_seq_one_letter_code
_entity_poly.pdbx_strand_id
1 'polypeptide(L)'
;GGLMAGKVGNAVAAQPATSAAFEATAAKNIGLQIYSLGDELYKDVPGGMKKLKKMGYQTIELAGYGKGKIRDIELMDFKKMADDAGITILSSHVNPPVREYTKDNLNTIKEYWKKTADDHAKLGVKYLVQPGQPSTRNVEETKFVCEVFNEAGKIVKAAGIPFGYHNHDMEFAKVVPGGTEMKFGRHN
;
A
#
# COMPACT_ATOMS: atom_id res chain seq x y z
N GLY A 1 76.19 7.33 -51.38
CA GLY A 1 74.85 7.77 -51.22
C GLY A 1 74.13 6.95 -50.17
N GLY A 2 73.88 7.48 -49.02
CA GLY A 2 73.10 6.86 -47.98
C GLY A 2 72.07 7.82 -47.42
N LEU A 3 70.79 7.54 -47.65
CA LEU A 3 69.72 8.29 -47.10
C LEU A 3 69.43 7.76 -45.67
N MET A 4 69.50 8.65 -44.72
CA MET A 4 69.01 8.42 -43.35
C MET A 4 67.53 8.82 -43.25
N ALA A 5 66.64 7.84 -43.05
CA ALA A 5 65.27 8.14 -42.83
C ALA A 5 65.01 8.38 -41.31
N GLY A 6 64.64 9.61 -41.01
CA GLY A 6 64.24 10.01 -39.66
C GLY A 6 62.88 9.44 -39.30
N LYS A 7 62.80 8.74 -38.17
CA LYS A 7 61.53 8.31 -37.57
C LYS A 7 60.87 9.50 -36.89
N VAL A 8 59.70 9.87 -37.42
CA VAL A 8 58.79 10.82 -36.74
C VAL A 8 58.00 10.00 -35.68
N GLY A 9 58.29 10.31 -34.44
CA GLY A 9 57.48 9.73 -33.31
C GLY A 9 56.11 10.39 -33.25
N ASN A 10 55.06 9.57 -33.43
CA ASN A 10 53.69 10.00 -33.18
C ASN A 10 53.49 10.10 -31.66
N ALA A 11 53.40 11.34 -31.20
CA ALA A 11 52.89 11.59 -29.84
C ALA A 11 51.38 11.27 -29.82
N VAL A 12 51.01 10.19 -29.15
CA VAL A 12 49.61 9.90 -28.85
C VAL A 12 49.19 10.88 -27.75
N ALA A 13 48.37 11.86 -28.13
CA ALA A 13 47.73 12.73 -27.18
C ALA A 13 46.75 11.89 -26.32
N ALA A 14 47.02 11.82 -25.02
CA ALA A 14 46.11 11.24 -24.07
C ALA A 14 44.81 12.06 -24.08
N GLN A 15 43.71 11.44 -24.49
CA GLN A 15 42.38 12.02 -24.33
C GLN A 15 42.08 12.14 -22.83
N PRO A 16 41.54 13.30 -22.39
CA PRO A 16 41.09 13.39 -21.00
C PRO A 16 39.97 12.37 -20.80
N ALA A 17 40.08 11.58 -19.72
CA ALA A 17 39.05 10.69 -19.29
C ALA A 17 37.73 11.50 -19.13
N THR A 18 36.76 11.22 -19.99
CA THR A 18 35.42 11.74 -19.84
C THR A 18 34.91 11.20 -18.48
N SER A 19 34.68 12.13 -17.57
CA SER A 19 34.00 11.83 -16.32
C SER A 19 32.75 11.01 -16.67
N ALA A 20 32.70 9.76 -16.19
CA ALA A 20 31.50 8.95 -16.29
C ALA A 20 30.35 9.79 -15.73
N ALA A 21 29.41 10.13 -16.60
CA ALA A 21 28.20 10.78 -16.20
C ALA A 21 27.60 9.90 -15.12
N PHE A 22 27.43 10.44 -13.93
CA PHE A 22 26.70 9.80 -12.85
C PHE A 22 25.29 9.58 -13.39
N GLU A 23 24.99 8.37 -13.85
CA GLU A 23 23.62 8.01 -14.24
C GLU A 23 22.77 8.30 -13.01
N ALA A 24 21.93 9.32 -13.11
CA ALA A 24 20.95 9.63 -12.11
C ALA A 24 20.09 8.37 -11.95
N THR A 25 20.32 7.63 -10.87
CA THR A 25 19.47 6.47 -10.52
C THR A 25 18.03 6.97 -10.52
N ALA A 26 17.19 6.34 -11.31
CA ALA A 26 15.77 6.70 -11.41
C ALA A 26 15.21 6.90 -10.00
N ALA A 27 14.60 8.05 -9.76
CA ALA A 27 14.07 8.40 -8.45
C ALA A 27 13.16 7.27 -7.97
N LYS A 28 13.47 6.72 -6.79
CA LYS A 28 12.66 5.64 -6.22
C LYS A 28 11.25 6.18 -5.97
N ASN A 29 10.23 5.44 -6.41
CA ASN A 29 8.85 5.76 -6.11
C ASN A 29 8.57 5.35 -4.65
N ILE A 30 8.63 6.32 -3.74
CA ILE A 30 8.45 6.11 -2.30
C ILE A 30 7.01 6.45 -1.92
N GLY A 31 6.36 5.53 -1.24
CA GLY A 31 5.01 5.69 -0.69
C GLY A 31 4.99 5.75 0.84
N LEU A 32 3.93 6.32 1.38
CA LEU A 32 3.67 6.38 2.81
C LEU A 32 2.28 5.84 3.12
N GLN A 33 2.18 4.97 4.14
CA GLN A 33 0.90 4.64 4.76
C GLN A 33 0.49 5.79 5.69
N ILE A 34 -0.62 6.46 5.38
CA ILE A 34 -1.03 7.69 6.09
C ILE A 34 -1.47 7.46 7.54
N TYR A 35 -1.71 6.21 7.94
CA TYR A 35 -1.97 5.86 9.33
C TYR A 35 -0.85 6.35 10.27
N SER A 36 0.40 6.36 9.80
CA SER A 36 1.56 6.82 10.56
C SER A 36 1.51 8.31 10.91
N LEU A 37 0.72 9.09 10.20
CA LEU A 37 0.58 10.54 10.45
C LEU A 37 -0.46 10.86 11.52
N GLY A 38 -1.28 9.87 11.91
CA GLY A 38 -2.31 10.05 12.93
C GLY A 38 -3.25 11.21 12.61
N ASP A 39 -3.64 11.94 13.65
CA ASP A 39 -4.56 13.08 13.54
C ASP A 39 -3.91 14.33 12.93
N GLU A 40 -2.58 14.41 12.90
CA GLU A 40 -1.88 15.58 12.38
C GLU A 40 -2.21 15.85 10.91
N LEU A 41 -2.32 14.80 10.08
CA LEU A 41 -2.71 14.96 8.68
C LEU A 41 -4.07 15.64 8.53
N TYR A 42 -5.02 15.30 9.40
CA TYR A 42 -6.41 15.75 9.28
C TYR A 42 -6.67 17.16 9.82
N LYS A 43 -5.67 17.80 10.42
CA LYS A 43 -5.71 19.24 10.74
C LYS A 43 -5.63 20.11 9.49
N ASP A 44 -4.88 19.66 8.47
CA ASP A 44 -4.71 20.33 7.18
C ASP A 44 -4.28 19.29 6.14
N VAL A 45 -5.23 18.57 5.55
CA VAL A 45 -4.93 17.53 4.55
C VAL A 45 -4.23 18.11 3.31
N PRO A 46 -4.68 19.21 2.69
CA PRO A 46 -3.99 19.79 1.54
C PRO A 46 -2.56 20.19 1.84
N GLY A 47 -2.31 20.83 2.98
CA GLY A 47 -0.96 21.23 3.41
C GLY A 47 -0.09 20.03 3.75
N GLY A 48 -0.65 19.00 4.39
CA GLY A 48 0.02 17.73 4.67
C GLY A 48 0.47 17.01 3.40
N MET A 49 -0.40 16.92 2.38
CA MET A 49 -0.07 16.32 1.08
C MET A 49 1.07 17.07 0.38
N LYS A 50 1.05 18.41 0.41
CA LYS A 50 2.14 19.24 -0.15
C LYS A 50 3.46 19.00 0.58
N LYS A 51 3.44 18.86 1.92
CA LYS A 51 4.63 18.54 2.71
C LYS A 51 5.19 17.16 2.34
N LEU A 52 4.35 16.14 2.21
CA LEU A 52 4.76 14.81 1.77
C LEU A 52 5.44 14.87 0.40
N LYS A 53 4.85 15.58 -0.55
CA LYS A 53 5.43 15.75 -1.88
C LYS A 53 6.80 16.40 -1.82
N LYS A 54 6.94 17.46 -1.01
CA LYS A 54 8.22 18.16 -0.82
C LYS A 54 9.29 17.27 -0.17
N MET A 55 8.88 16.32 0.68
CA MET A 55 9.78 15.32 1.28
C MET A 55 10.21 14.23 0.30
N GLY A 56 9.61 14.16 -0.90
CA GLY A 56 9.95 13.17 -1.92
C GLY A 56 8.97 11.99 -2.03
N TYR A 57 7.91 11.95 -1.22
CA TYR A 57 6.87 10.94 -1.37
C TYR A 57 6.10 11.15 -2.66
N GLN A 58 5.78 10.05 -3.35
CA GLN A 58 5.06 10.08 -4.62
C GLN A 58 3.66 9.48 -4.49
N THR A 59 3.53 8.53 -3.59
CA THR A 59 2.29 7.77 -3.39
C THR A 59 1.93 7.70 -1.91
N ILE A 60 0.66 7.46 -1.66
CA ILE A 60 0.15 7.13 -0.33
C ILE A 60 -0.69 5.87 -0.36
N GLU A 61 -0.74 5.21 0.78
CA GLU A 61 -1.74 4.19 1.09
C GLU A 61 -2.71 4.76 2.12
N LEU A 62 -4.01 4.64 1.83
CA LEU A 62 -5.07 5.16 2.69
C LEU A 62 -5.27 4.30 3.94
N ALA A 63 -5.74 4.96 4.99
CA ALA A 63 -6.35 4.36 6.17
C ALA A 63 -7.57 5.20 6.56
N GLY A 64 -8.52 4.59 7.27
CA GLY A 64 -9.68 5.31 7.79
C GLY A 64 -10.85 5.41 6.81
N TYR A 65 -10.86 4.58 5.75
CA TYR A 65 -12.03 4.48 4.89
C TYR A 65 -13.24 3.90 5.63
N GLY A 66 -14.39 4.49 5.42
CA GLY A 66 -15.67 3.98 5.85
C GLY A 66 -16.84 4.71 5.19
N LYS A 67 -17.83 3.99 4.71
CA LYS A 67 -19.07 4.54 4.13
C LYS A 67 -18.86 5.62 3.06
N GLY A 68 -17.87 5.43 2.19
CA GLY A 68 -17.57 6.37 1.11
C GLY A 68 -16.76 7.60 1.51
N LYS A 69 -16.18 7.60 2.70
CA LYS A 69 -15.36 8.70 3.23
C LYS A 69 -14.02 8.21 3.73
N ILE A 70 -13.06 9.11 3.78
CA ILE A 70 -11.83 8.96 4.56
C ILE A 70 -11.99 9.82 5.80
N ARG A 71 -12.24 9.17 6.94
CA ARG A 71 -12.77 9.83 8.15
C ARG A 71 -14.02 10.64 7.81
N ASP A 72 -13.98 11.97 7.96
CA ASP A 72 -15.12 12.87 7.69
C ASP A 72 -15.09 13.50 6.29
N ILE A 73 -14.05 13.21 5.48
CA ILE A 73 -13.85 13.79 4.16
C ILE A 73 -14.45 12.87 3.09
N GLU A 74 -15.28 13.41 2.21
CA GLU A 74 -15.78 12.68 1.06
C GLU A 74 -14.63 12.13 0.21
N LEU A 75 -14.79 10.90 -0.26
CA LEU A 75 -13.71 10.15 -0.91
C LEU A 75 -13.08 10.90 -2.10
N MET A 76 -13.92 11.51 -2.95
CA MET A 76 -13.44 12.21 -4.14
C MET A 76 -12.84 13.58 -3.80
N ASP A 77 -13.26 14.21 -2.70
CA ASP A 77 -12.62 15.42 -2.20
C ASP A 77 -11.24 15.12 -1.66
N PHE A 78 -11.08 14.00 -0.93
CA PHE A 78 -9.76 13.54 -0.49
C PHE A 78 -8.84 13.24 -1.68
N LYS A 79 -9.37 12.56 -2.71
CA LYS A 79 -8.63 12.30 -3.94
C LYS A 79 -8.15 13.60 -4.59
N LYS A 80 -9.06 14.59 -4.69
CA LYS A 80 -8.70 15.89 -5.26
C LYS A 80 -7.57 16.57 -4.48
N MET A 81 -7.60 16.54 -3.14
CA MET A 81 -6.53 17.09 -2.30
C MET A 81 -5.18 16.41 -2.56
N ALA A 82 -5.16 15.10 -2.75
CA ALA A 82 -3.95 14.37 -3.09
C ALA A 82 -3.46 14.71 -4.51
N ASP A 83 -4.35 14.70 -5.50
CA ASP A 83 -4.04 15.01 -6.90
C ASP A 83 -3.48 16.43 -7.05
N ASP A 84 -4.10 17.43 -6.39
CA ASP A 84 -3.66 18.83 -6.40
C ASP A 84 -2.24 18.99 -5.83
N ALA A 85 -1.81 18.10 -4.94
CA ALA A 85 -0.47 18.06 -4.39
C ALA A 85 0.51 17.20 -5.22
N GLY A 86 0.05 16.53 -6.27
CA GLY A 86 0.85 15.60 -7.07
C GLY A 86 1.16 14.29 -6.36
N ILE A 87 0.32 13.87 -5.40
CA ILE A 87 0.39 12.59 -4.68
C ILE A 87 -0.62 11.62 -5.27
N THR A 88 -0.18 10.42 -5.61
CA THR A 88 -1.05 9.35 -6.10
C THR A 88 -1.51 8.47 -4.95
N ILE A 89 -2.81 8.19 -4.89
CA ILE A 89 -3.36 7.17 -3.98
C ILE A 89 -3.14 5.80 -4.62
N LEU A 90 -2.17 5.05 -4.10
CA LEU A 90 -1.75 3.77 -4.66
C LEU A 90 -2.58 2.61 -4.14
N SER A 91 -2.89 2.61 -2.86
CA SER A 91 -3.48 1.52 -2.11
C SER A 91 -4.36 2.02 -0.98
N SER A 92 -5.13 1.14 -0.39
CA SER A 92 -5.97 1.47 0.77
C SER A 92 -6.08 0.29 1.72
N HIS A 93 -5.90 0.54 3.01
CA HIS A 93 -6.21 -0.37 4.09
C HIS A 93 -7.70 -0.26 4.47
N VAL A 94 -8.43 -1.37 4.39
CA VAL A 94 -9.85 -1.41 4.71
C VAL A 94 -10.19 -2.68 5.49
N ASN A 95 -10.89 -2.52 6.61
CA ASN A 95 -11.50 -3.61 7.34
C ASN A 95 -13.03 -3.54 7.26
N PRO A 96 -13.74 -4.65 7.10
CA PRO A 96 -15.17 -4.69 7.34
C PRO A 96 -15.48 -4.26 8.79
N PRO A 97 -16.59 -3.53 9.03
CA PRO A 97 -16.94 -3.04 10.37
C PRO A 97 -17.59 -4.13 11.21
N VAL A 98 -16.99 -5.30 11.27
CA VAL A 98 -17.46 -6.47 12.02
C VAL A 98 -16.32 -7.05 12.85
N ARG A 99 -16.62 -7.52 14.05
CA ARG A 99 -15.63 -8.08 14.98
C ARG A 99 -15.40 -9.58 14.78
N GLU A 100 -16.42 -10.28 14.28
CA GLU A 100 -16.40 -11.72 14.07
C GLU A 100 -16.94 -12.04 12.68
N TYR A 101 -16.45 -13.11 12.07
CA TYR A 101 -17.00 -13.65 10.84
C TYR A 101 -17.86 -14.85 11.15
N THR A 102 -19.13 -14.76 10.80
CA THR A 102 -20.13 -15.81 11.00
C THR A 102 -20.91 -16.04 9.70
N LYS A 103 -21.57 -17.19 9.61
CA LYS A 103 -22.43 -17.47 8.45
C LYS A 103 -23.56 -16.44 8.33
N ASP A 104 -24.04 -15.92 9.46
CA ASP A 104 -25.16 -14.96 9.49
C ASP A 104 -24.75 -13.58 8.96
N ASN A 105 -23.49 -13.15 9.13
CA ASN A 105 -23.04 -11.86 8.64
C ASN A 105 -22.24 -11.92 7.33
N LEU A 106 -22.08 -13.10 6.73
CA LEU A 106 -21.31 -13.27 5.50
C LEU A 106 -21.84 -12.38 4.36
N ASN A 107 -23.15 -12.35 4.16
CA ASN A 107 -23.76 -11.52 3.12
C ASN A 107 -23.51 -10.03 3.37
N THR A 108 -23.62 -9.57 4.61
CA THR A 108 -23.29 -8.18 4.99
C THR A 108 -21.84 -7.85 4.68
N ILE A 109 -20.91 -8.75 4.96
CA ILE A 109 -19.48 -8.59 4.64
C ILE A 109 -19.29 -8.50 3.12
N LYS A 110 -19.96 -9.36 2.35
CA LYS A 110 -19.88 -9.35 0.86
C LYS A 110 -20.41 -8.03 0.28
N GLU A 111 -21.55 -7.55 0.76
CA GLU A 111 -22.09 -6.25 0.31
C GLU A 111 -21.16 -5.09 0.68
N TYR A 112 -20.56 -5.14 1.86
CA TYR A 112 -19.55 -4.16 2.26
C TYR A 112 -18.35 -4.14 1.28
N TRP A 113 -17.84 -5.31 0.89
CA TRP A 113 -16.73 -5.38 -0.05
C TRP A 113 -17.13 -4.94 -1.47
N LYS A 114 -18.35 -5.19 -1.93
CA LYS A 114 -18.84 -4.67 -3.22
C LYS A 114 -18.80 -3.14 -3.24
N LYS A 115 -19.41 -2.51 -2.22
CA LYS A 115 -19.41 -1.04 -2.10
C LYS A 115 -18.00 -0.47 -1.98
N THR A 116 -17.16 -1.11 -1.17
CA THR A 116 -15.76 -0.72 -0.98
C THR A 116 -14.97 -0.81 -2.28
N ALA A 117 -15.12 -1.89 -3.02
CA ALA A 117 -14.44 -2.10 -4.30
C ALA A 117 -14.87 -1.05 -5.34
N ASP A 118 -16.17 -0.76 -5.42
CA ASP A 118 -16.70 0.27 -6.33
C ASP A 118 -16.14 1.67 -6.00
N ASP A 119 -16.09 2.02 -4.73
CA ASP A 119 -15.54 3.30 -4.29
C ASP A 119 -14.04 3.41 -4.59
N HIS A 120 -13.29 2.32 -4.37
CA HIS A 120 -11.85 2.31 -4.61
C HIS A 120 -11.51 2.22 -6.11
N ALA A 121 -12.38 1.64 -6.93
CA ALA A 121 -12.25 1.71 -8.39
C ALA A 121 -12.36 3.17 -8.89
N LYS A 122 -13.26 3.97 -8.31
CA LYS A 122 -13.37 5.41 -8.62
C LYS A 122 -12.12 6.19 -8.21
N LEU A 123 -11.46 5.79 -7.12
CA LEU A 123 -10.17 6.36 -6.72
C LEU A 123 -9.03 6.01 -7.68
N GLY A 124 -9.15 4.91 -8.41
CA GLY A 124 -8.08 4.41 -9.28
C GLY A 124 -6.94 3.74 -8.53
N VAL A 125 -7.17 3.22 -7.32
CA VAL A 125 -6.14 2.49 -6.56
C VAL A 125 -5.69 1.23 -7.30
N LYS A 126 -4.43 0.87 -7.13
CA LYS A 126 -3.86 -0.35 -7.70
C LYS A 126 -4.02 -1.57 -6.79
N TYR A 127 -4.21 -1.35 -5.50
CA TYR A 127 -4.32 -2.41 -4.51
C TYR A 127 -5.36 -2.06 -3.46
N LEU A 128 -6.07 -3.06 -2.97
CA LEU A 128 -6.97 -2.95 -1.84
C LEU A 128 -6.58 -4.02 -0.82
N VAL A 129 -6.29 -3.61 0.40
CA VAL A 129 -5.64 -4.44 1.40
C VAL A 129 -6.47 -4.48 2.68
N GLN A 130 -6.70 -5.67 3.21
CA GLN A 130 -7.27 -5.82 4.54
C GLN A 130 -6.14 -5.96 5.58
N PRO A 131 -6.00 -5.01 6.54
CA PRO A 131 -4.91 -5.01 7.50
C PRO A 131 -5.22 -5.74 8.81
N GLY A 132 -6.05 -6.75 8.77
CA GLY A 132 -6.38 -7.52 9.96
C GLY A 132 -7.43 -8.58 9.72
N GLN A 133 -7.60 -9.42 10.71
CA GLN A 133 -8.61 -10.46 10.72
C GLN A 133 -9.25 -10.58 12.10
N PRO A 134 -10.46 -11.14 12.20
CA PRO A 134 -11.04 -11.51 13.47
C PRO A 134 -10.17 -12.52 14.22
N SER A 135 -10.12 -12.42 15.54
CA SER A 135 -9.53 -13.47 16.37
C SER A 135 -10.31 -14.77 16.19
N THR A 136 -9.59 -15.88 16.10
CA THR A 136 -10.17 -17.22 15.97
C THR A 136 -9.77 -18.10 17.14
N ARG A 137 -10.66 -18.95 17.58
CA ARG A 137 -10.48 -19.83 18.76
C ARG A 137 -10.02 -21.23 18.37
N ASN A 138 -10.28 -21.62 17.13
CA ASN A 138 -10.01 -22.97 16.65
C ASN A 138 -9.77 -22.98 15.13
N VAL A 139 -9.40 -24.15 14.63
CA VAL A 139 -9.10 -24.35 13.20
C VAL A 139 -10.29 -24.10 12.30
N GLU A 140 -11.50 -24.46 12.72
CA GLU A 140 -12.71 -24.29 11.89
C GLU A 140 -13.07 -22.81 11.71
N GLU A 141 -12.95 -22.02 12.77
CA GLU A 141 -13.13 -20.56 12.67
C GLU A 141 -12.06 -19.94 11.76
N THR A 142 -10.80 -20.39 11.86
CA THR A 142 -9.72 -19.92 10.99
C THR A 142 -9.98 -20.27 9.53
N LYS A 143 -10.46 -21.48 9.23
CA LYS A 143 -10.85 -21.86 7.86
C LYS A 143 -11.97 -20.95 7.33
N PHE A 144 -12.98 -20.67 8.16
CA PHE A 144 -14.05 -19.79 7.76
C PHE A 144 -13.58 -18.36 7.48
N VAL A 145 -12.64 -17.82 8.27
CA VAL A 145 -11.99 -16.55 7.96
C VAL A 145 -11.31 -16.59 6.59
N CYS A 146 -10.60 -17.67 6.27
CA CYS A 146 -9.99 -17.83 4.94
C CYS A 146 -11.03 -17.87 3.81
N GLU A 147 -12.17 -18.51 4.03
CA GLU A 147 -13.29 -18.53 3.07
C GLU A 147 -13.84 -17.11 2.83
N VAL A 148 -14.02 -16.33 3.90
CA VAL A 148 -14.44 -14.93 3.80
C VAL A 148 -13.44 -14.09 3.04
N PHE A 149 -12.13 -14.26 3.26
CA PHE A 149 -11.09 -13.60 2.47
C PHE A 149 -11.13 -13.98 1.00
N ASN A 150 -11.39 -15.26 0.68
CA ASN A 150 -11.53 -15.71 -0.70
C ASN A 150 -12.73 -15.04 -1.39
N GLU A 151 -13.85 -14.90 -0.70
CA GLU A 151 -15.03 -14.20 -1.23
C GLU A 151 -14.76 -12.70 -1.42
N ALA A 152 -14.13 -12.04 -0.46
CA ALA A 152 -13.70 -10.66 -0.58
C ALA A 152 -12.76 -10.46 -1.78
N GLY A 153 -11.78 -11.36 -1.93
CA GLY A 153 -10.82 -11.32 -3.03
C GLY A 153 -11.50 -11.47 -4.39
N LYS A 154 -12.50 -12.35 -4.54
CA LYS A 154 -13.29 -12.49 -5.77
C LYS A 154 -14.04 -11.19 -6.10
N ILE A 155 -14.67 -10.58 -5.10
CA ILE A 155 -15.46 -9.35 -5.25
C ILE A 155 -14.56 -8.19 -5.68
N VAL A 156 -13.44 -7.99 -4.98
CA VAL A 156 -12.49 -6.90 -5.27
C VAL A 156 -11.84 -7.09 -6.63
N LYS A 157 -11.47 -8.33 -6.98
CA LYS A 157 -10.93 -8.66 -8.30
C LYS A 157 -11.94 -8.39 -9.42
N ALA A 158 -13.22 -8.64 -9.20
CA ALA A 158 -14.27 -8.33 -10.18
C ALA A 158 -14.38 -6.84 -10.49
N ALA A 159 -13.99 -5.96 -9.55
CA ALA A 159 -13.86 -4.52 -9.77
C ALA A 159 -12.51 -4.12 -10.42
N GLY A 160 -11.68 -5.08 -10.81
CA GLY A 160 -10.39 -4.85 -11.46
C GLY A 160 -9.23 -4.53 -10.51
N ILE A 161 -9.40 -4.75 -9.20
CA ILE A 161 -8.39 -4.43 -8.18
C ILE A 161 -7.85 -5.71 -7.55
N PRO A 162 -6.53 -5.94 -7.50
CA PRO A 162 -5.94 -6.99 -6.68
C PRO A 162 -6.24 -6.79 -5.19
N PHE A 163 -6.63 -7.87 -4.53
CA PHE A 163 -6.88 -7.88 -3.09
C PHE A 163 -5.69 -8.47 -2.35
N GLY A 164 -5.26 -7.81 -1.28
CA GLY A 164 -4.16 -8.24 -0.44
C GLY A 164 -4.51 -8.30 1.03
N TYR A 165 -3.63 -8.93 1.79
CA TYR A 165 -3.69 -8.98 3.24
C TYR A 165 -2.40 -8.44 3.84
N HIS A 166 -2.52 -7.55 4.84
CA HIS A 166 -1.40 -7.07 5.64
C HIS A 166 -1.40 -7.82 6.97
N ASN A 167 -0.39 -8.67 7.16
CA ASN A 167 -0.25 -9.49 8.34
C ASN A 167 0.41 -8.73 9.50
N HIS A 168 0.20 -9.26 10.70
CA HIS A 168 0.88 -8.89 11.92
C HIS A 168 1.59 -10.11 12.51
N ASP A 169 1.90 -10.10 13.79
CA ASP A 169 2.53 -11.22 14.49
C ASP A 169 1.54 -12.31 14.89
N MET A 170 0.27 -11.95 15.04
CA MET A 170 -0.79 -12.87 15.47
C MET A 170 -1.01 -14.06 14.53
N GLU A 171 -0.73 -13.92 13.24
CA GLU A 171 -0.89 -14.98 12.25
C GLU A 171 0.13 -16.11 12.44
N PHE A 172 1.21 -15.85 13.15
CA PHE A 172 2.25 -16.85 13.48
C PHE A 172 2.01 -17.54 14.81
N ALA A 173 0.93 -17.19 15.51
CA ALA A 173 0.57 -17.83 16.74
C ALA A 173 0.08 -19.27 16.50
N LYS A 174 0.45 -20.20 17.39
CA LYS A 174 0.01 -21.59 17.26
C LYS A 174 -1.46 -21.73 17.65
N VAL A 175 -2.28 -22.27 16.73
CA VAL A 175 -3.64 -22.70 17.02
C VAL A 175 -3.55 -24.10 17.63
N VAL A 176 -4.00 -24.26 18.86
CA VAL A 176 -4.05 -25.57 19.53
C VAL A 176 -5.39 -26.23 19.17
N PRO A 177 -5.39 -27.45 18.55
CA PRO A 177 -6.62 -28.17 18.27
C PRO A 177 -7.40 -28.42 19.58
N GLY A 178 -8.68 -28.02 19.62
CA GLY A 178 -9.53 -28.13 20.82
C GLY A 178 -9.20 -27.12 21.92
N GLY A 179 -8.39 -26.14 21.62
CA GLY A 179 -7.76 -25.30 22.61
C GLY A 179 -8.55 -24.13 23.13
N THR A 180 -8.16 -23.80 24.31
CA THR A 180 -8.40 -22.58 25.03
C THR A 180 -7.84 -21.37 24.31
N GLU A 181 -8.57 -20.29 24.42
CA GLU A 181 -8.29 -18.93 23.98
C GLU A 181 -6.80 -18.58 24.01
N MET A 182 -6.22 -18.30 22.85
CA MET A 182 -4.89 -17.66 22.81
C MET A 182 -5.05 -16.20 23.18
N LYS A 183 -4.58 -15.84 24.36
CA LYS A 183 -4.48 -14.44 24.77
C LYS A 183 -3.33 -13.80 24.00
N PHE A 184 -3.66 -13.04 22.98
CA PHE A 184 -2.68 -12.14 22.37
C PHE A 184 -2.47 -10.97 23.33
N GLY A 185 -1.23 -10.83 23.81
CA GLY A 185 -0.83 -9.67 24.59
C GLY A 185 -0.98 -8.42 23.73
N ARG A 186 -1.88 -7.51 24.11
CA ARG A 186 -1.80 -6.16 23.62
C ARG A 186 -0.54 -5.56 24.23
N HIS A 187 0.42 -5.25 23.42
CA HIS A 187 1.47 -4.33 23.85
C HIS A 187 0.83 -2.94 23.91
N ASN A 188 0.69 -2.42 25.11
CA ASN A 188 0.32 -1.03 25.38
C ASN A 188 1.48 -0.10 24.99
#